data_71d6aac0ab719ff06e8932a398b12467
#
_entry.id   71d6aac0ab719ff06e8932a398b12467
#
_cell.length_a   1.000
_cell.length_b   1.000
_cell.length_c   1.000
_cell.angle_alpha   90.00
_cell.angle_beta   90.00
_cell.angle_gamma   90.00
#
_symmetry.space_group_name_H-M   'P 1'
#
loop_
_entity.id
_entity.type
_entity.pdbx_description
1 polymer ?
#
loop_
_entity_poly.entity_id
_entity_poly.type
_entity_poly.pdbx_seq_one_letter_code
_entity_poly.pdbx_strand_id
1 'polypeptide(L)' 'MDLVFTNVYERLPDCKGSQVRVYIKKSNGSASKGMFYMNGTKPIFSSYGSEIQDVIAWAYWK' A
#
# COMPACT_ATOMS: atom_id res chain seq x y z
N MET A 1 6.02 11.00 15.15
CA MET A 1 5.45 9.66 15.29
C MET A 1 6.02 8.75 14.21
N ASP A 2 6.57 7.64 14.61
CA ASP A 2 7.20 6.74 13.65
C ASP A 2 6.17 5.77 13.08
N LEU A 3 6.22 5.60 11.76
CA LEU A 3 5.38 4.62 11.09
C LEU A 3 6.08 3.27 11.09
N VAL A 4 5.32 2.22 11.37
CA VAL A 4 5.83 0.87 11.28
C VAL A 4 5.31 0.27 9.98
N PHE A 5 6.22 0.05 9.04
CA PHE A 5 5.87 -0.54 7.75
C PHE A 5 5.82 -2.06 7.83
N THR A 6 4.81 -2.63 7.21
CA THR A 6 4.66 -4.08 7.09
C THR A 6 5.09 -4.50 5.70
N ASN A 7 5.93 -5.52 5.62
CA ASN A 7 6.40 -6.05 4.34
C ASN A 7 5.23 -6.69 3.60
N VAL A 8 5.11 -6.40 2.30
CA VAL A 8 3.99 -6.92 1.50
C VAL A 8 4.01 -8.45 1.39
N TYR A 9 5.18 -9.07 1.58
CA TYR A 9 5.28 -10.53 1.57
C TYR A 9 4.82 -11.16 2.87
N GLU A 10 4.70 -10.39 3.95
CA GLU A 10 4.14 -10.88 5.21
C GLU A 10 2.63 -10.83 5.20
N ARG A 11 2.09 -9.67 4.86
CA ARG A 11 0.64 -9.47 4.77
C ARG A 11 0.34 -8.28 3.89
N LEU A 12 -0.88 -8.23 3.40
CA LEU A 12 -1.41 -7.11 2.64
C LEU A 12 -2.39 -6.32 3.51
N PRO A 13 -2.63 -5.03 3.18
CA PRO A 13 -3.65 -4.26 3.90
C PRO A 13 -5.02 -4.91 3.79
N ASP A 14 -5.83 -4.74 4.83
CA ASP A 14 -7.21 -5.22 4.82
C ASP A 14 -8.12 -4.11 4.31
N CYS A 15 -8.60 -4.26 3.08
CA CYS A 15 -9.45 -3.25 2.45
C CYS A 15 -10.94 -3.54 2.61
N LYS A 16 -11.31 -4.72 3.09
CA LYS A 16 -12.70 -5.09 3.38
C LYS A 16 -13.67 -4.80 2.23
N GLY A 17 -13.22 -5.10 1.00
CA GLY A 17 -14.04 -4.93 -0.18
C GLY A 17 -14.09 -3.51 -0.72
N SER A 18 -13.30 -2.63 -0.18
CA SER A 18 -13.27 -1.21 -0.50
C SER A 18 -11.81 -0.76 -0.57
N GLN A 19 -11.59 0.53 -0.78
CA GLN A 19 -10.24 1.07 -0.74
C GLN A 19 -9.85 1.40 0.69
N VAL A 20 -8.56 1.30 0.99
CA VAL A 20 -8.01 1.69 2.28
C VAL A 20 -6.80 2.61 2.05
N ARG A 21 -6.66 3.60 2.91
CA ARG A 21 -5.56 4.56 2.83
C ARG A 21 -4.31 3.96 3.43
N VAL A 22 -3.21 4.03 2.69
CA VAL A 22 -1.94 3.47 3.15
C VAL A 22 -0.79 4.37 2.74
N TYR A 23 0.30 4.31 3.51
CA TYR A 23 1.60 4.76 3.04
C TYR A 23 2.22 3.62 2.26
N ILE A 24 2.85 3.94 1.16
CA ILE A 24 3.42 2.95 0.24
C ILE A 24 4.91 3.19 0.18
N LYS A 25 5.70 2.16 0.51
CA LYS A 25 7.15 2.22 0.45
C LYS A 25 7.64 1.39 -0.73
N LYS A 26 8.43 2.02 -1.59
CA LYS A 26 8.97 1.37 -2.78
C LYS A 26 10.36 0.79 -2.51
N SER A 27 10.81 -0.05 -3.43
CA SER A 27 12.12 -0.71 -3.31
C SER A 27 13.28 0.28 -3.28
N ASN A 28 13.10 1.49 -3.84
CA ASN A 28 14.14 2.52 -3.81
C ASN A 28 14.19 3.29 -2.48
N GLY A 29 13.35 2.92 -1.53
CA GLY A 29 13.31 3.57 -0.22
C GLY A 29 12.37 4.75 -0.10
N SER A 30 11.78 5.22 -1.20
CA SER A 30 10.85 6.34 -1.12
C SER A 30 9.47 5.86 -0.64
N ALA A 31 8.77 6.75 0.07
CA ALA A 31 7.44 6.46 0.58
C ALA A 31 6.49 7.58 0.22
N SER A 32 5.25 7.24 -0.04
CA SER A 32 4.22 8.22 -0.38
C SER A 32 2.87 7.74 0.11
N LYS A 33 1.91 8.66 0.20
CA LYS A 33 0.54 8.34 0.54
C LYS A 33 -0.17 7.78 -0.68
N GLY A 34 -1.02 6.79 -0.46
CA GLY A 34 -1.79 6.22 -1.54
C GLY A 34 -2.96 5.40 -1.03
N MET A 35 -3.47 4.56 -1.91
CA MET A 35 -4.61 3.71 -1.61
C MET A 35 -4.26 2.28 -1.96
N PHE A 36 -4.89 1.35 -1.26
CA PHE A 36 -4.81 -0.07 -1.58
C PHE A 36 -6.20 -0.62 -1.83
N TYR A 37 -6.33 -1.45 -2.83
CA TYR A 37 -7.58 -2.17 -3.08
C TYR A 37 -7.27 -3.48 -3.79
N MET A 38 -8.26 -4.38 -3.79
CA MET A 38 -8.15 -5.65 -4.50
C MET A 38 -8.93 -5.58 -5.80
N ASN A 39 -8.29 -5.99 -6.90
CA ASN A 39 -8.95 -6.15 -8.18
C ASN A 39 -9.08 -7.65 -8.43
N GLY A 40 -10.22 -8.22 -7.99
CA GLY A 40 -10.38 -9.67 -7.95
C GLY A 40 -9.41 -10.26 -6.93
N THR A 41 -8.46 -11.05 -7.39
CA THR A 41 -7.42 -11.62 -6.52
C THR A 41 -6.10 -10.86 -6.60
N LYS A 42 -6.06 -9.77 -7.38
CA LYS A 42 -4.83 -9.02 -7.59
C LYS A 42 -4.78 -7.80 -6.66
N PRO A 43 -3.76 -7.69 -5.81
CA PRO A 43 -3.59 -6.51 -4.96
C PRO A 43 -3.06 -5.33 -5.78
N ILE A 44 -3.65 -4.15 -5.56
CA ILE A 44 -3.29 -2.93 -6.28
C ILE A 44 -2.96 -1.84 -5.27
N PHE A 45 -1.76 -1.27 -5.41
CA PHE A 45 -1.39 -0.03 -4.71
C PHE A 45 -1.43 1.11 -5.73
N SER A 46 -2.09 2.21 -5.39
CA SER A 46 -2.18 3.34 -6.29
C SER A 46 -1.91 4.64 -5.56
N SER A 47 -1.46 5.66 -6.30
CA SER A 47 -1.24 6.99 -5.77
C SER A 47 -1.57 7.98 -6.87
N TYR A 48 -2.40 8.98 -6.52
CA TYR A 48 -2.82 10.03 -7.46
C TYR A 48 -3.40 9.44 -8.76
N GLY A 49 -4.15 8.35 -8.64
CA GLY A 49 -4.81 7.74 -9.78
C GLY A 49 -3.95 6.82 -10.63
N SER A 50 -2.71 6.60 -10.24
CA SER A 50 -1.78 5.74 -10.98
C SER A 50 -1.38 4.52 -10.16
N GLU A 51 -1.34 3.37 -10.77
CA GLU A 51 -0.88 2.16 -10.10
C GLU A 51 0.62 2.26 -9.83
N ILE A 52 1.03 1.85 -8.63
CA ILE A 52 2.44 1.89 -8.23
C ILE A 52 3.01 0.48 -8.30
N GLN A 53 4.15 0.35 -8.97
CA GLN A 53 4.92 -0.88 -9.03
C GLN A 53 6.01 -0.83 -7.95
N ASP A 54 6.70 -1.96 -7.74
CA ASP A 54 7.87 -2.06 -6.84
C ASP A 54 7.57 -1.73 -5.39
N VAL A 55 6.34 -1.99 -4.94
CA VAL A 55 5.98 -1.78 -3.54
C VAL A 55 6.58 -2.90 -2.69
N ILE A 56 7.31 -2.54 -1.65
CA ILE A 56 7.91 -3.53 -0.74
C ILE A 56 7.25 -3.53 0.63
N ALA A 57 6.68 -2.41 1.05
CA ALA A 57 6.08 -2.31 2.37
C ALA A 57 4.98 -1.25 2.37
N TRP A 58 4.16 -1.30 3.40
CA TRP A 58 3.02 -0.39 3.53
C TRP A 58 2.72 -0.16 5.00
N ALA A 59 1.98 0.91 5.28
CA ALA A 59 1.47 1.18 6.62
C ALA A 59 0.14 1.89 6.49
N TYR A 60 -0.77 1.64 7.42
CA TYR A 60 -2.05 2.35 7.43
C TYR A 60 -1.81 3.82 7.80
N TRP A 61 -2.63 4.70 7.24
CA TRP A 61 -2.66 6.10 7.66
C TRP A 61 -4.10 6.59 7.77
N LYS A 62 -4.27 7.59 8.62
CA LYS A 62 -5.60 8.15 8.87
C LYS A 62 -5.63 9.64 8.55
#